data_0df1e10b57e78ae5ad0400dcdbc1611a
#
_entry.id   0df1e10b57e78ae5ad0400dcdbc1611a
#
_cell.length_a   1.000
_cell.length_b   1.000
_cell.length_c   1.000
_cell.angle_alpha   90.00
_cell.angle_beta   90.00
_cell.angle_gamma   90.00
#
_symmetry.space_group_name_H-M   'P 1'
#
loop_
_entity.id
_entity.type
_entity.pdbx_description
1 polymer ?
#
loop_
_entity_poly.entity_id
_entity_poly.type
_entity_poly.pdbx_seq_one_letter_code
_entity_poly.pdbx_strand_id
1 'polypeptide(L)'
;VKDLFTIGEVAELFSINIRTLRYYDDIGILHPETTDTQTGYRYYTTRQFERLNTIKYLRALGMSLKKIALFFESRDVSVMQTLLEEQHRETLVRISQLMQVERKLEYRLQSLEDALHTPPGMIRLLHFGQRQVAYLRKNIPLGDDLEYSLRELERTNTLEPVMFLGKVGVSISAHELVRRHFESFSGIFVLLEQEDHYHGEEHYLMAGDYLTIRFTGTHTEAAPYYMKLLDHMAENGYRCCGDSVEITLIDAGFTNDASQYVTEIQIPIEQNY
;
A
#
# COMPACT_ATOMS: atom_id res chain seq x y z
N VAL A 1 17.10 -50.89 -21.15
CA VAL A 1 17.05 -49.60 -20.41
C VAL A 1 17.66 -48.55 -21.31
N LYS A 2 17.00 -47.43 -21.54
CA LYS A 2 17.53 -46.34 -22.36
C LYS A 2 18.56 -45.60 -21.55
N ASP A 3 19.83 -45.58 -22.00
CA ASP A 3 20.96 -45.01 -21.27
C ASP A 3 21.13 -43.50 -21.52
N LEU A 4 20.67 -43.01 -22.67
CA LEU A 4 20.82 -41.61 -23.09
C LEU A 4 19.43 -41.01 -23.51
N PHE A 5 19.19 -39.81 -23.04
CA PHE A 5 18.00 -38.99 -23.36
C PHE A 5 18.42 -37.73 -24.09
N THR A 6 17.75 -37.36 -25.14
CA THR A 6 17.97 -36.08 -25.84
C THR A 6 17.45 -34.93 -24.99
N ILE A 7 17.94 -33.72 -25.23
CA ILE A 7 17.46 -32.50 -24.56
C ILE A 7 15.95 -32.30 -24.73
N GLY A 8 15.35 -32.73 -25.87
CA GLY A 8 13.91 -32.69 -26.11
C GLY A 8 13.13 -33.62 -25.20
N GLU A 9 13.60 -34.89 -25.04
CA GLU A 9 12.98 -35.87 -24.16
C GLU A 9 13.08 -35.43 -22.69
N VAL A 10 14.23 -34.87 -22.25
CA VAL A 10 14.37 -34.31 -20.90
C VAL A 10 13.43 -33.12 -20.70
N ALA A 11 13.30 -32.25 -21.69
CA ALA A 11 12.38 -31.13 -21.66
C ALA A 11 10.92 -31.56 -21.46
N GLU A 12 10.50 -32.60 -22.17
CA GLU A 12 9.16 -33.20 -22.06
C GLU A 12 8.96 -33.88 -20.70
N LEU A 13 9.87 -34.79 -20.31
CA LEU A 13 9.79 -35.52 -19.03
C LEU A 13 9.70 -34.63 -17.80
N PHE A 14 10.40 -33.52 -17.82
CA PHE A 14 10.46 -32.58 -16.69
C PHE A 14 9.56 -31.36 -16.85
N SER A 15 8.84 -31.25 -17.97
CA SER A 15 8.01 -30.09 -18.31
C SER A 15 8.80 -28.76 -18.22
N ILE A 16 10.01 -28.76 -18.81
CA ILE A 16 10.92 -27.62 -18.83
C ILE A 16 11.19 -27.24 -20.28
N ASN A 17 11.30 -25.94 -20.55
CA ASN A 17 11.67 -25.45 -21.88
C ASN A 17 13.13 -25.85 -22.21
N ILE A 18 13.37 -26.28 -23.47
CA ILE A 18 14.71 -26.59 -23.98
C ILE A 18 15.69 -25.40 -23.77
N ARG A 19 15.21 -24.15 -23.94
CA ARG A 19 16.04 -22.96 -23.68
C ARG A 19 16.52 -22.89 -22.24
N THR A 20 15.67 -23.28 -21.29
CA THR A 20 16.02 -23.33 -19.87
C THR A 20 17.10 -24.40 -19.61
N LEU A 21 17.01 -25.56 -20.22
CA LEU A 21 18.04 -26.62 -20.09
C LEU A 21 19.37 -26.19 -20.69
N ARG A 22 19.37 -25.49 -21.84
CA ARG A 22 20.58 -24.90 -22.41
C ARG A 22 21.18 -23.84 -21.50
N TYR A 23 20.33 -22.95 -20.95
CA TYR A 23 20.77 -21.94 -20.00
C TYR A 23 21.36 -22.55 -18.73
N TYR A 24 20.81 -23.66 -18.22
CA TYR A 24 21.39 -24.38 -17.07
C TYR A 24 22.76 -24.96 -17.37
N ASP A 25 22.97 -25.41 -18.60
CA ASP A 25 24.30 -25.84 -19.08
C ASP A 25 25.27 -24.64 -19.17
N ASP A 26 24.85 -23.54 -19.77
CA ASP A 26 25.66 -22.34 -19.96
C ASP A 26 26.14 -21.73 -18.62
N ILE A 27 25.28 -21.77 -17.58
CA ILE A 27 25.63 -21.28 -16.24
C ILE A 27 26.23 -22.36 -15.32
N GLY A 28 26.46 -23.57 -15.83
CA GLY A 28 27.16 -24.64 -15.14
C GLY A 28 26.38 -25.40 -14.06
N ILE A 29 25.05 -25.16 -13.92
CA ILE A 29 24.27 -25.86 -12.88
C ILE A 29 23.77 -27.22 -13.32
N LEU A 30 23.67 -27.50 -14.63
CA LEU A 30 23.28 -28.79 -15.19
C LEU A 30 23.99 -29.01 -16.53
N HIS A 31 25.02 -29.88 -16.54
CA HIS A 31 25.71 -30.26 -17.79
C HIS A 31 25.11 -31.52 -18.38
N PRO A 32 25.05 -31.64 -19.71
CA PRO A 32 24.74 -32.91 -20.36
C PRO A 32 25.84 -33.96 -20.06
N GLU A 33 25.50 -35.22 -20.12
CA GLU A 33 26.49 -36.30 -20.01
C GLU A 33 27.48 -36.27 -21.17
N THR A 34 26.97 -36.00 -22.38
CA THR A 34 27.77 -35.86 -23.57
C THR A 34 27.09 -34.89 -24.56
N THR A 35 27.95 -34.24 -25.36
CA THR A 35 27.46 -33.41 -26.49
C THR A 35 28.09 -33.96 -27.77
N ASP A 36 27.28 -34.29 -28.74
CA ASP A 36 27.72 -34.72 -30.06
C ASP A 36 28.54 -33.61 -30.72
N THR A 37 29.78 -33.84 -31.02
CA THR A 37 30.72 -32.85 -31.54
C THR A 37 30.45 -32.43 -32.99
N GLN A 38 29.68 -33.26 -33.76
CA GLN A 38 29.35 -32.99 -35.14
C GLN A 38 28.04 -32.21 -35.27
N THR A 39 27.06 -32.57 -34.42
CA THR A 39 25.68 -32.01 -34.51
C THR A 39 25.37 -31.01 -33.40
N GLY A 40 26.15 -30.95 -32.34
CA GLY A 40 25.92 -30.12 -31.16
C GLY A 40 24.74 -30.62 -30.29
N TYR A 41 24.22 -31.84 -30.54
CA TYR A 41 23.14 -32.43 -29.77
C TYR A 41 23.61 -32.85 -28.35
N ARG A 42 22.80 -32.43 -27.35
CA ARG A 42 23.04 -32.70 -25.94
C ARG A 42 22.30 -33.95 -25.49
N TYR A 43 22.98 -34.84 -24.81
CA TYR A 43 22.42 -36.06 -24.26
C TYR A 43 22.63 -36.12 -22.74
N TYR A 44 21.62 -36.64 -22.05
CA TYR A 44 21.54 -36.74 -20.59
C TYR A 44 21.31 -38.16 -20.15
N THR A 45 21.69 -38.52 -18.93
CA THR A 45 21.38 -39.77 -18.27
C THR A 45 20.49 -39.56 -17.05
N THR A 46 20.08 -40.63 -16.38
CA THR A 46 19.30 -40.57 -15.14
C THR A 46 20.07 -39.90 -13.99
N ARG A 47 21.41 -39.81 -14.06
CA ARG A 47 22.20 -39.04 -13.08
C ARG A 47 21.90 -37.55 -13.09
N GLN A 48 21.71 -36.98 -14.26
CA GLN A 48 21.30 -35.58 -14.38
C GLN A 48 19.85 -35.35 -13.93
N PHE A 49 19.00 -36.39 -13.93
CA PHE A 49 17.61 -36.29 -13.46
C PHE A 49 17.51 -35.94 -11.98
N GLU A 50 18.34 -36.55 -11.12
CA GLU A 50 18.40 -36.20 -9.69
C GLU A 50 18.81 -34.74 -9.49
N ARG A 51 19.84 -34.31 -10.24
CA ARG A 51 20.28 -32.91 -10.19
C ARG A 51 19.19 -31.95 -10.66
N LEU A 52 18.49 -32.29 -11.74
CA LEU A 52 17.39 -31.50 -12.29
C LEU A 52 16.19 -31.45 -11.33
N ASN A 53 15.86 -32.55 -10.65
CA ASN A 53 14.85 -32.57 -9.60
C ASN A 53 15.22 -31.63 -8.44
N THR A 54 16.48 -31.66 -8.00
CA THR A 54 16.96 -30.75 -6.95
C THR A 54 16.84 -29.28 -7.38
N ILE A 55 17.23 -28.96 -8.64
CA ILE A 55 17.07 -27.61 -9.19
C ILE A 55 15.60 -27.19 -9.16
N LYS A 56 14.70 -28.04 -9.66
CA LYS A 56 13.26 -27.75 -9.68
C LYS A 56 12.70 -27.54 -8.27
N TYR A 57 13.08 -28.39 -7.33
CA TYR A 57 12.68 -28.27 -5.93
C TYR A 57 13.10 -26.92 -5.32
N LEU A 58 14.38 -26.57 -5.43
CA LEU A 58 14.91 -25.31 -4.88
C LEU A 58 14.32 -24.08 -5.59
N ARG A 59 14.07 -24.16 -6.89
CA ARG A 59 13.36 -23.11 -7.64
C ARG A 59 11.92 -22.93 -7.18
N ALA A 60 11.19 -24.03 -6.91
CA ALA A 60 9.85 -23.98 -6.37
C ALA A 60 9.77 -23.31 -4.99
N LEU A 61 10.84 -23.43 -4.19
CA LEU A 61 11.00 -22.71 -2.92
C LEU A 61 11.40 -21.23 -3.10
N GLY A 62 11.56 -20.75 -4.34
CA GLY A 62 11.89 -19.35 -4.63
C GLY A 62 13.39 -19.05 -4.67
N MET A 63 14.28 -20.06 -4.53
CA MET A 63 15.73 -19.84 -4.59
C MET A 63 16.19 -19.34 -5.96
N SER A 64 17.12 -18.39 -5.95
CA SER A 64 17.77 -17.90 -7.16
C SER A 64 18.72 -18.97 -7.74
N LEU A 65 18.91 -18.97 -9.06
CA LEU A 65 19.87 -19.88 -9.71
C LEU A 65 21.29 -19.70 -9.19
N LYS A 66 21.66 -18.50 -8.77
CA LYS A 66 22.97 -18.21 -8.15
C LYS A 66 23.15 -18.99 -6.83
N LYS A 67 22.15 -19.00 -5.95
CA LYS A 67 22.15 -19.77 -4.70
C LYS A 67 22.22 -21.29 -4.99
N ILE A 68 21.48 -21.75 -5.99
CA ILE A 68 21.50 -23.16 -6.42
C ILE A 68 22.88 -23.56 -6.96
N ALA A 69 23.53 -22.69 -7.72
CA ALA A 69 24.91 -22.95 -8.20
C ALA A 69 25.89 -23.13 -7.04
N LEU A 70 25.86 -22.23 -6.05
CA LEU A 70 26.69 -22.34 -4.83
C LEU A 70 26.50 -23.68 -4.10
N PHE A 71 25.27 -24.16 -3.98
CA PHE A 71 24.98 -25.47 -3.40
C PHE A 71 25.68 -26.60 -4.20
N PHE A 72 25.61 -26.56 -5.54
CA PHE A 72 26.19 -27.60 -6.37
C PHE A 72 27.74 -27.57 -6.43
N GLU A 73 28.36 -26.46 -6.10
CA GLU A 73 29.82 -26.36 -5.99
C GLU A 73 30.36 -27.14 -4.77
N SER A 74 29.68 -27.02 -3.62
CA SER A 74 30.15 -27.66 -2.37
C SER A 74 29.48 -29.00 -2.11
N ARG A 75 28.22 -29.22 -2.50
CA ARG A 75 27.40 -30.39 -2.20
C ARG A 75 27.44 -30.83 -0.72
N ASP A 76 27.52 -29.84 0.17
CA ASP A 76 27.56 -30.03 1.60
C ASP A 76 26.18 -29.81 2.23
N VAL A 77 25.80 -30.67 3.18
CA VAL A 77 24.54 -30.61 3.88
C VAL A 77 24.43 -29.33 4.69
N SER A 78 25.50 -28.84 5.26
CA SER A 78 25.55 -27.60 6.05
C SER A 78 25.26 -26.37 5.17
N VAL A 79 25.79 -26.38 3.94
CA VAL A 79 25.50 -25.31 2.94
C VAL A 79 24.03 -25.36 2.53
N MET A 80 23.47 -26.53 2.30
CA MET A 80 22.03 -26.67 2.00
C MET A 80 21.19 -26.16 3.15
N GLN A 81 21.51 -26.52 4.39
CA GLN A 81 20.80 -26.04 5.58
C GLN A 81 20.83 -24.52 5.66
N THR A 82 22.00 -23.90 5.52
CA THR A 82 22.16 -22.44 5.54
C THR A 82 21.30 -21.76 4.45
N LEU A 83 21.31 -22.28 3.23
CA LEU A 83 20.53 -21.74 2.12
C LEU A 83 19.01 -21.86 2.37
N LEU A 84 18.55 -22.98 2.96
CA LEU A 84 17.15 -23.15 3.31
C LEU A 84 16.72 -22.23 4.44
N GLU A 85 17.54 -22.05 5.48
CA GLU A 85 17.28 -21.11 6.57
C GLU A 85 17.22 -19.65 6.07
N GLU A 86 18.10 -19.28 5.17
CA GLU A 86 18.10 -17.97 4.54
C GLU A 86 16.86 -17.74 3.69
N GLN A 87 16.48 -18.73 2.85
CA GLN A 87 15.27 -18.68 2.04
C GLN A 87 14.00 -18.61 2.90
N HIS A 88 13.99 -19.33 4.02
CA HIS A 88 12.89 -19.27 4.99
C HIS A 88 12.74 -17.87 5.58
N ARG A 89 13.84 -17.24 6.02
CA ARG A 89 13.82 -15.85 6.52
C ARG A 89 13.31 -14.86 5.46
N GLU A 90 13.80 -14.95 4.22
CA GLU A 90 13.34 -14.12 3.11
C GLU A 90 11.82 -14.29 2.86
N THR A 91 11.35 -15.54 2.95
CA THR A 91 9.93 -15.86 2.78
C THR A 91 9.06 -15.26 3.90
N LEU A 92 9.51 -15.32 5.16
CA LEU A 92 8.81 -14.70 6.29
C LEU A 92 8.71 -13.18 6.15
N VAL A 93 9.78 -12.53 5.70
CA VAL A 93 9.77 -11.08 5.42
C VAL A 93 8.74 -10.77 4.33
N ARG A 94 8.72 -11.56 3.25
CA ARG A 94 7.76 -11.36 2.16
C ARG A 94 6.31 -11.59 2.59
N ILE A 95 6.06 -12.59 3.43
CA ILE A 95 4.73 -12.83 4.03
C ILE A 95 4.29 -11.61 4.85
N SER A 96 5.16 -11.08 5.71
CA SER A 96 4.87 -9.88 6.51
C SER A 96 4.52 -8.68 5.63
N GLN A 97 5.29 -8.43 4.56
CA GLN A 97 5.00 -7.37 3.60
C GLN A 97 3.65 -7.55 2.90
N LEU A 98 3.33 -8.78 2.47
CA LEU A 98 2.05 -9.07 1.83
C LEU A 98 0.87 -8.92 2.79
N MET A 99 1.03 -9.27 4.07
CA MET A 99 0.01 -9.05 5.11
C MET A 99 -0.23 -7.56 5.38
N GLN A 100 0.80 -6.71 5.29
CA GLN A 100 0.63 -5.26 5.38
C GLN A 100 -0.17 -4.72 4.18
N VAL A 101 0.14 -5.17 2.97
CA VAL A 101 -0.61 -4.78 1.76
C VAL A 101 -2.07 -5.23 1.85
N GLU A 102 -2.30 -6.46 2.29
CA GLU A 102 -3.66 -7.02 2.46
C GLU A 102 -4.48 -6.17 3.44
N ARG A 103 -3.96 -5.82 4.63
CA ARG A 103 -4.65 -4.94 5.58
C ARG A 103 -4.97 -3.56 5.00
N LYS A 104 -4.05 -2.95 4.25
CA LYS A 104 -4.30 -1.68 3.57
C LYS A 104 -5.45 -1.79 2.55
N LEU A 105 -5.48 -2.88 1.78
CA LEU A 105 -6.56 -3.13 0.82
C LEU A 105 -7.90 -3.34 1.52
N GLU A 106 -7.94 -4.13 2.59
CA GLU A 106 -9.16 -4.37 3.38
C GLU A 106 -9.70 -3.08 3.98
N TYR A 107 -8.84 -2.30 4.66
CA TYR A 107 -9.23 -0.99 5.19
C TYR A 107 -9.79 -0.07 4.10
N ARG A 108 -9.16 -0.07 2.91
CA ARG A 108 -9.61 0.78 1.80
C ARG A 108 -10.96 0.34 1.25
N LEU A 109 -11.17 -0.96 1.10
CA LEU A 109 -12.47 -1.51 0.68
C LEU A 109 -13.58 -1.13 1.66
N GLN A 110 -13.36 -1.31 2.96
CA GLN A 110 -14.31 -0.92 4.00
C GLN A 110 -14.60 0.59 3.98
N SER A 111 -13.57 1.42 3.81
CA SER A 111 -13.70 2.88 3.74
C SER A 111 -14.54 3.33 2.54
N LEU A 112 -14.33 2.71 1.37
CA LEU A 112 -15.12 2.97 0.17
C LEU A 112 -16.57 2.51 0.32
N GLU A 113 -16.79 1.33 0.88
CA GLU A 113 -18.11 0.78 1.13
C GLU A 113 -18.89 1.69 2.10
N ASP A 114 -18.28 2.13 3.20
CA ASP A 114 -18.88 3.06 4.15
C ASP A 114 -19.14 4.44 3.51
N ALA A 115 -18.24 4.94 2.65
CA ALA A 115 -18.45 6.19 1.92
C ALA A 115 -19.68 6.13 0.99
N LEU A 116 -19.84 5.02 0.28
CA LEU A 116 -20.94 4.84 -0.69
C LEU A 116 -22.30 4.59 -0.02
N HIS A 117 -22.33 3.95 1.15
CA HIS A 117 -23.58 3.58 1.83
C HIS A 117 -24.05 4.63 2.86
N THR A 118 -23.21 5.59 3.22
CA THR A 118 -23.65 6.66 4.15
C THR A 118 -24.48 7.70 3.42
N PRO A 119 -25.72 7.96 3.85
CA PRO A 119 -26.58 8.98 3.23
C PRO A 119 -25.92 10.37 3.30
N PRO A 120 -25.82 11.12 2.18
CA PRO A 120 -25.23 12.45 2.19
C PRO A 120 -26.05 13.42 3.04
N GLY A 121 -25.37 14.34 3.71
CA GLY A 121 -25.99 15.36 4.55
C GLY A 121 -26.48 14.87 5.92
N MET A 122 -26.26 13.60 6.30
CA MET A 122 -26.59 13.08 7.62
C MET A 122 -25.48 13.45 8.62
N ILE A 123 -25.85 14.11 9.72
CA ILE A 123 -24.94 14.40 10.83
C ILE A 123 -24.81 13.16 11.71
N ARG A 124 -23.57 12.78 12.06
CA ARG A 124 -23.27 11.67 12.95
C ARG A 124 -22.33 12.14 14.06
N LEU A 125 -22.53 11.62 15.25
CA LEU A 125 -21.57 11.72 16.36
C LEU A 125 -20.72 10.46 16.37
N LEU A 126 -19.41 10.63 16.15
CA LEU A 126 -18.46 9.53 16.10
C LEU A 126 -17.30 9.79 17.05
N HIS A 127 -16.83 8.73 17.70
CA HIS A 127 -15.62 8.76 18.52
C HIS A 127 -14.43 8.27 17.72
N PHE A 128 -13.39 9.10 17.62
CA PHE A 128 -12.12 8.72 16.97
C PHE A 128 -11.02 8.57 18.01
N GLY A 129 -10.18 7.55 17.84
CA GLY A 129 -8.88 7.47 18.50
C GLY A 129 -7.92 8.54 17.99
N GLN A 130 -6.78 8.67 18.63
CA GLN A 130 -5.70 9.53 18.15
C GLN A 130 -5.21 9.05 16.78
N ARG A 131 -5.08 9.96 15.81
CA ARG A 131 -4.67 9.66 14.43
C ARG A 131 -3.43 10.46 14.08
N GLN A 132 -2.37 9.78 13.66
CA GLN A 132 -1.15 10.44 13.21
C GLN A 132 -1.35 11.02 11.82
N VAL A 133 -0.78 12.19 11.57
CA VAL A 133 -0.81 12.88 10.29
C VAL A 133 0.55 13.45 9.93
N ALA A 134 0.89 13.45 8.65
CA ALA A 134 1.86 14.38 8.10
C ALA A 134 1.13 15.69 7.83
N TYR A 135 1.58 16.80 8.37
CA TYR A 135 0.86 18.08 8.35
C TYR A 135 1.73 19.21 7.80
N LEU A 136 1.15 20.02 6.91
CA LEU A 136 1.73 21.28 6.45
C LEU A 136 0.83 22.45 6.86
N ARG A 137 1.28 23.23 7.82
CA ARG A 137 0.57 24.47 8.22
C ARG A 137 0.80 25.55 7.17
N LYS A 138 -0.27 25.92 6.48
CA LYS A 138 -0.24 26.90 5.39
C LYS A 138 -1.63 27.49 5.19
N ASN A 139 -1.72 28.81 5.04
CA ASN A 139 -2.97 29.44 4.61
C ASN A 139 -3.16 29.16 3.11
N ILE A 140 -4.19 28.40 2.77
CA ILE A 140 -4.52 27.99 1.38
C ILE A 140 -5.91 28.54 1.06
N PRO A 141 -6.03 29.57 0.19
CA PRO A 141 -7.32 30.10 -0.22
C PRO A 141 -8.21 29.02 -0.84
N LEU A 142 -9.52 29.09 -0.56
CA LEU A 142 -10.49 28.20 -1.21
C LEU A 142 -10.49 28.46 -2.72
N GLY A 143 -10.31 27.40 -3.50
CA GLY A 143 -10.19 27.48 -4.96
C GLY A 143 -8.75 27.43 -5.49
N ASP A 144 -7.74 27.55 -4.63
CA ASP A 144 -6.37 27.25 -5.01
C ASP A 144 -6.20 25.75 -5.30
N ASP A 145 -5.28 25.43 -6.20
CA ASP A 145 -4.92 24.05 -6.50
C ASP A 145 -4.16 23.44 -5.31
N LEU A 146 -4.83 22.50 -4.62
CA LEU A 146 -4.26 21.78 -3.48
C LEU A 146 -3.04 20.92 -3.87
N GLU A 147 -2.92 20.54 -5.13
CA GLU A 147 -1.84 19.68 -5.62
C GLU A 147 -0.46 20.29 -5.35
N TYR A 148 -0.33 21.61 -5.51
CA TYR A 148 0.95 22.29 -5.21
C TYR A 148 1.32 22.16 -3.72
N SER A 149 0.36 22.40 -2.82
CA SER A 149 0.56 22.28 -1.37
C SER A 149 0.78 20.83 -0.95
N LEU A 150 0.14 19.87 -1.63
CA LEU A 150 0.33 18.45 -1.43
C LEU A 150 1.77 18.01 -1.82
N ARG A 151 2.29 18.50 -2.95
CA ARG A 151 3.70 18.23 -3.36
C ARG A 151 4.72 18.86 -2.39
N GLU A 152 4.41 20.00 -1.83
CA GLU A 152 5.22 20.62 -0.77
C GLU A 152 5.23 19.75 0.50
N LEU A 153 4.05 19.28 0.94
CA LEU A 153 3.91 18.36 2.07
C LEU A 153 4.68 17.06 1.84
N GLU A 154 4.53 16.44 0.66
CA GLU A 154 5.22 15.22 0.24
C GLU A 154 6.74 15.36 0.36
N ARG A 155 7.28 16.43 -0.23
CA ARG A 155 8.72 16.69 -0.25
C ARG A 155 9.28 16.98 1.14
N THR A 156 8.55 17.75 1.94
CA THR A 156 9.00 18.15 3.30
C THR A 156 9.02 16.97 4.26
N ASN A 157 8.09 16.02 4.08
CA ASN A 157 7.90 14.90 4.98
C ASN A 157 8.37 13.55 4.40
N THR A 158 8.93 13.54 3.20
CA THR A 158 9.43 12.32 2.52
C THR A 158 8.34 11.23 2.45
N LEU A 159 7.12 11.61 2.04
CA LEU A 159 5.99 10.69 1.99
C LEU A 159 6.07 9.77 0.77
N GLU A 160 5.65 8.52 0.95
CA GLU A 160 5.57 7.55 -0.14
C GLU A 160 4.22 7.64 -0.87
N PRO A 161 4.15 7.38 -2.19
CA PRO A 161 2.90 7.47 -2.96
C PRO A 161 1.74 6.64 -2.41
N VAL A 162 2.03 5.52 -1.74
CA VAL A 162 1.02 4.64 -1.14
C VAL A 162 0.27 5.29 0.03
N MET A 163 0.79 6.38 0.59
CA MET A 163 0.22 7.09 1.73
C MET A 163 -0.92 8.04 1.35
N PHE A 164 -1.08 8.38 0.06
CA PHE A 164 -1.96 9.48 -0.35
C PHE A 164 -3.42 9.08 -0.62
N LEU A 165 -3.67 7.94 -1.23
CA LEU A 165 -4.96 7.64 -1.82
C LEU A 165 -6.12 7.65 -0.79
N GLY A 166 -6.99 8.68 -0.88
CA GLY A 166 -8.16 8.89 -0.01
C GLY A 166 -7.82 9.19 1.44
N LYS A 167 -6.62 9.74 1.69
CA LYS A 167 -6.14 10.10 3.02
C LYS A 167 -5.70 11.57 3.10
N VAL A 168 -5.77 12.27 1.97
CA VAL A 168 -5.46 13.70 1.91
C VAL A 168 -6.64 14.48 2.47
N GLY A 169 -6.33 15.42 3.34
CA GLY A 169 -7.34 16.30 3.92
C GLY A 169 -6.82 17.70 4.15
N VAL A 170 -7.76 18.60 4.42
CA VAL A 170 -7.48 19.98 4.78
C VAL A 170 -8.14 20.32 6.11
N SER A 171 -7.69 21.39 6.75
CA SER A 171 -8.21 21.85 8.04
C SER A 171 -8.62 23.31 7.96
N ILE A 172 -9.69 23.68 8.65
CA ILE A 172 -10.01 25.05 9.03
C ILE A 172 -9.79 25.18 10.51
N SER A 173 -9.09 26.26 10.95
CA SER A 173 -8.79 26.43 12.36
C SER A 173 -10.07 26.65 13.19
N ALA A 174 -10.05 26.20 14.46
CA ALA A 174 -11.16 26.39 15.39
C ALA A 174 -11.59 27.85 15.48
N HIS A 175 -10.65 28.79 15.41
CA HIS A 175 -10.90 30.22 15.43
C HIS A 175 -11.75 30.69 14.22
N GLU A 176 -11.44 30.22 13.01
CA GLU A 176 -12.17 30.56 11.79
C GLU A 176 -13.52 29.84 11.74
N LEU A 177 -13.59 28.58 12.23
CA LEU A 177 -14.83 27.83 12.35
C LEU A 177 -15.88 28.57 13.21
N VAL A 178 -15.47 29.03 14.39
CA VAL A 178 -16.38 29.79 15.30
C VAL A 178 -16.87 31.09 14.67
N ARG A 179 -16.08 31.70 13.81
CA ARG A 179 -16.41 32.92 13.04
C ARG A 179 -17.20 32.61 11.77
N ARG A 180 -17.36 31.33 11.43
CA ARG A 180 -18.02 30.88 10.19
C ARG A 180 -17.30 31.37 8.93
N HIS A 181 -15.97 31.44 8.98
CA HIS A 181 -15.13 31.81 7.84
C HIS A 181 -14.56 30.55 7.19
N PHE A 182 -14.96 30.26 5.95
CA PHE A 182 -14.60 29.06 5.22
C PHE A 182 -13.87 29.37 3.90
N GLU A 183 -13.28 30.54 3.79
CA GLU A 183 -12.66 31.05 2.56
C GLU A 183 -11.22 30.58 2.36
N SER A 184 -10.64 29.98 3.40
CA SER A 184 -9.29 29.43 3.34
C SER A 184 -9.10 28.29 4.33
N PHE A 185 -8.20 27.37 3.98
CA PHE A 185 -7.72 26.32 4.87
C PHE A 185 -6.51 26.80 5.68
N SER A 186 -6.38 26.31 6.90
CA SER A 186 -5.23 26.57 7.78
C SER A 186 -4.09 25.58 7.58
N GLY A 187 -4.33 24.49 6.83
CA GLY A 187 -3.33 23.51 6.49
C GLY A 187 -3.88 22.36 5.66
N ILE A 188 -2.93 21.57 5.15
CA ILE A 188 -3.17 20.32 4.42
C ILE A 188 -2.44 19.18 5.12
N PHE A 189 -3.01 18.00 5.11
CA PHE A 189 -2.42 16.84 5.78
C PHE A 189 -2.68 15.54 5.03
N VAL A 190 -1.92 14.51 5.39
CA VAL A 190 -2.15 13.12 5.00
C VAL A 190 -2.31 12.29 6.27
N LEU A 191 -3.41 11.52 6.37
CA LEU A 191 -3.59 10.54 7.43
C LEU A 191 -2.58 9.41 7.28
N LEU A 192 -1.87 9.09 8.36
CA LEU A 192 -0.90 8.00 8.41
C LEU A 192 -1.49 6.78 9.09
N GLU A 193 -1.17 5.61 8.56
CA GLU A 193 -1.47 4.32 9.17
C GLU A 193 -0.29 3.83 10.02
N GLN A 194 -0.54 2.90 10.93
CA GLN A 194 0.52 2.35 11.79
C GLN A 194 1.64 1.66 11.00
N GLU A 195 1.31 1.16 9.80
CA GLU A 195 2.25 0.50 8.91
C GLU A 195 3.03 1.47 8.01
N ASP A 196 2.68 2.76 8.01
CA ASP A 196 3.41 3.76 7.23
C ASP A 196 4.74 4.08 7.93
N HIS A 197 5.85 3.87 7.23
CA HIS A 197 7.20 4.18 7.72
C HIS A 197 7.46 5.68 7.64
N TYR A 198 6.76 6.44 8.49
CA TYR A 198 6.88 7.88 8.54
C TYR A 198 8.01 8.33 9.48
N HIS A 199 8.86 9.23 9.00
CA HIS A 199 10.02 9.75 9.73
C HIS A 199 10.02 11.31 9.85
N GLY A 200 8.91 11.96 9.48
CA GLY A 200 8.76 13.41 9.59
C GLY A 200 8.35 13.88 10.98
N GLU A 201 7.95 15.14 11.07
CA GLU A 201 7.47 15.73 12.32
C GLU A 201 6.14 15.09 12.75
N GLU A 202 6.06 14.69 14.02
CA GLU A 202 4.86 14.05 14.57
C GLU A 202 3.75 15.05 14.83
N HIS A 203 2.66 14.93 14.08
CA HIS A 203 1.43 15.65 14.31
C HIS A 203 0.27 14.66 14.53
N TYR A 204 -0.70 15.07 15.36
CA TYR A 204 -1.81 14.19 15.70
C TYR A 204 -3.14 14.95 15.65
N LEU A 205 -4.14 14.31 15.04
CA LEU A 205 -5.53 14.63 15.29
C LEU A 205 -5.93 13.98 16.62
N MET A 206 -6.48 14.79 17.53
CA MET A 206 -6.75 14.34 18.89
C MET A 206 -7.84 13.28 18.96
N ALA A 207 -7.70 12.37 19.91
CA ALA A 207 -8.79 11.45 20.25
C ALA A 207 -9.95 12.22 20.87
N GLY A 208 -11.18 11.82 20.57
CA GLY A 208 -12.38 12.45 21.11
C GLY A 208 -13.62 12.24 20.25
N ASP A 209 -14.66 12.97 20.61
CA ASP A 209 -15.91 12.97 19.89
C ASP A 209 -15.92 14.03 18.80
N TYR A 210 -16.42 13.65 17.64
CA TYR A 210 -16.50 14.50 16.45
C TYR A 210 -17.93 14.46 15.89
N LEU A 211 -18.47 15.62 15.55
CA LEU A 211 -19.62 15.70 14.66
C LEU A 211 -19.12 15.60 13.23
N THR A 212 -19.70 14.67 12.49
CA THR A 212 -19.31 14.40 11.10
C THR A 212 -20.49 14.55 10.15
N ILE A 213 -20.19 14.95 8.93
CA ILE A 213 -21.16 15.01 7.84
C ILE A 213 -20.46 14.64 6.53
N ARG A 214 -21.10 13.79 5.73
CA ARG A 214 -20.66 13.49 4.36
C ARG A 214 -21.52 14.19 3.35
N PHE A 215 -20.92 14.55 2.24
CA PHE A 215 -21.63 15.18 1.14
C PHE A 215 -21.01 14.79 -0.20
N THR A 216 -21.81 14.93 -1.26
CA THR A 216 -21.34 14.78 -2.63
C THR A 216 -20.67 16.07 -3.08
N GLY A 217 -19.44 15.96 -3.58
CA GLY A 217 -18.65 17.10 -4.02
C GLY A 217 -17.26 17.12 -3.41
N THR A 218 -16.56 18.22 -3.65
CA THR A 218 -15.20 18.50 -3.22
C THR A 218 -15.17 19.56 -2.11
N HIS A 219 -13.99 20.00 -1.75
CA HIS A 219 -13.75 21.07 -0.79
C HIS A 219 -14.47 22.39 -1.13
N THR A 220 -14.74 22.64 -2.42
CA THR A 220 -15.42 23.87 -2.87
C THR A 220 -16.89 23.94 -2.48
N GLU A 221 -17.54 22.80 -2.29
CA GLU A 221 -18.93 22.67 -1.89
C GLU A 221 -19.12 22.55 -0.36
N ALA A 222 -18.03 22.59 0.44
CA ALA A 222 -18.04 22.26 1.86
C ALA A 222 -18.77 23.29 2.76
N ALA A 223 -18.75 24.59 2.40
CA ALA A 223 -19.25 25.68 3.26
C ALA A 223 -20.67 25.48 3.81
N PRO A 224 -21.69 25.07 3.03
CA PRO A 224 -23.05 24.82 3.55
C PRO A 224 -23.09 23.70 4.60
N TYR A 225 -22.20 22.71 4.49
CA TYR A 225 -22.13 21.58 5.40
C TYR A 225 -21.41 21.94 6.70
N TYR A 226 -20.41 22.81 6.65
CA TYR A 226 -19.83 23.45 7.83
C TYR A 226 -20.87 24.22 8.62
N MET A 227 -21.68 25.05 7.91
CA MET A 227 -22.78 25.80 8.54
C MET A 227 -23.75 24.86 9.25
N LYS A 228 -24.15 23.78 8.57
CA LYS A 228 -25.09 22.79 9.13
C LYS A 228 -24.53 22.12 10.39
N LEU A 229 -23.24 21.78 10.42
CA LEU A 229 -22.60 21.22 11.61
C LEU A 229 -22.57 22.24 12.76
N LEU A 230 -22.17 23.49 12.49
CA LEU A 230 -22.07 24.54 13.50
C LEU A 230 -23.45 24.92 14.07
N ASP A 231 -24.49 24.94 13.26
CA ASP A 231 -25.89 25.18 13.71
C ASP A 231 -26.34 24.02 14.61
N HIS A 232 -26.09 22.77 14.21
CA HIS A 232 -26.39 21.60 15.02
C HIS A 232 -25.61 21.61 16.36
N MET A 233 -24.35 22.06 16.38
CA MET A 233 -23.57 22.24 17.59
C MET A 233 -24.21 23.26 18.54
N ALA A 234 -24.64 24.40 18.01
CA ALA A 234 -25.27 25.44 18.79
C ALA A 234 -26.61 24.98 19.41
N GLU A 235 -27.41 24.24 18.62
CA GLU A 235 -28.71 23.70 19.07
C GLU A 235 -28.57 22.62 20.17
N ASN A 236 -27.45 21.85 20.16
CA ASN A 236 -27.26 20.73 21.08
C ASN A 236 -26.24 21.03 22.20
N GLY A 237 -25.81 22.28 22.34
CA GLY A 237 -24.90 22.67 23.42
C GLY A 237 -23.47 22.11 23.28
N TYR A 238 -23.01 21.82 22.07
CA TYR A 238 -21.64 21.42 21.81
C TYR A 238 -20.74 22.64 21.57
N ARG A 239 -19.47 22.53 21.95
CA ARG A 239 -18.43 23.50 21.69
C ARG A 239 -17.36 22.89 20.79
N CYS A 240 -16.89 23.63 19.80
CA CYS A 240 -15.72 23.28 19.01
C CYS A 240 -14.46 23.33 19.87
N CYS A 241 -13.69 22.25 19.91
CA CYS A 241 -12.48 22.12 20.71
C CYS A 241 -11.19 21.94 19.89
N GLY A 242 -11.23 22.06 18.58
CA GLY A 242 -10.07 21.95 17.70
C GLY A 242 -10.37 22.30 16.25
N ASP A 243 -9.36 22.21 15.42
CA ASP A 243 -9.45 22.43 13.98
C ASP A 243 -10.31 21.36 13.31
N SER A 244 -10.99 21.71 12.21
CA SER A 244 -11.73 20.73 11.43
C SER A 244 -10.80 19.75 10.72
N VAL A 245 -11.37 18.60 10.40
CA VAL A 245 -10.78 17.59 9.52
C VAL A 245 -11.71 17.43 8.33
N GLU A 246 -11.26 17.76 7.15
CA GLU A 246 -12.03 17.63 5.92
C GLU A 246 -11.26 16.74 4.96
N ILE A 247 -11.83 15.58 4.60
CA ILE A 247 -11.16 14.56 3.81
C ILE A 247 -12.02 14.20 2.62
N THR A 248 -11.45 14.22 1.40
CA THR A 248 -12.11 13.66 0.23
C THR A 248 -11.88 12.16 0.18
N LEU A 249 -12.93 11.39 0.41
CA LEU A 249 -12.92 9.93 0.46
C LEU A 249 -12.93 9.31 -0.93
N ILE A 250 -13.65 9.93 -1.87
CA ILE A 250 -13.73 9.54 -3.28
C ILE A 250 -13.56 10.82 -4.12
N ASP A 251 -12.55 10.84 -4.96
CA ASP A 251 -12.16 11.95 -5.81
C ASP A 251 -11.86 11.52 -7.26
N ALA A 252 -11.26 12.39 -8.04
CA ALA A 252 -10.83 12.15 -9.42
C ALA A 252 -9.79 11.02 -9.55
N GLY A 253 -9.14 10.61 -8.47
CA GLY A 253 -8.25 9.45 -8.45
C GLY A 253 -9.00 8.11 -8.50
N PHE A 254 -10.30 8.10 -8.20
CA PHE A 254 -11.15 6.92 -8.18
C PHE A 254 -12.14 6.85 -9.33
N THR A 255 -12.70 7.99 -9.73
CA THR A 255 -13.76 8.04 -10.73
C THR A 255 -13.69 9.33 -11.56
N ASN A 256 -14.04 9.24 -12.83
CA ASN A 256 -14.21 10.41 -13.70
C ASN A 256 -15.59 11.08 -13.55
N ASP A 257 -16.49 10.50 -12.75
CA ASP A 257 -17.83 11.00 -12.51
C ASP A 257 -17.85 11.83 -11.22
N ALA A 258 -17.85 13.16 -11.37
CA ALA A 258 -17.88 14.10 -10.25
C ALA A 258 -19.11 13.94 -9.33
N SER A 259 -20.22 13.35 -9.83
CA SER A 259 -21.40 13.08 -9.02
C SER A 259 -21.17 11.99 -7.96
N GLN A 260 -20.09 11.21 -8.09
CA GLN A 260 -19.66 10.17 -7.14
C GLN A 260 -18.61 10.66 -6.14
N TYR A 261 -18.16 11.90 -6.22
CA TYR A 261 -17.21 12.43 -5.25
C TYR A 261 -17.86 12.51 -3.87
N VAL A 262 -17.12 12.09 -2.87
CA VAL A 262 -17.57 12.10 -1.47
C VAL A 262 -16.52 12.75 -0.60
N THR A 263 -16.93 13.82 0.09
CA THR A 263 -16.12 14.49 1.10
C THR A 263 -16.76 14.35 2.47
N GLU A 264 -15.96 14.18 3.50
CA GLU A 264 -16.37 14.12 4.89
C GLU A 264 -15.75 15.27 5.67
N ILE A 265 -16.59 16.02 6.40
CA ILE A 265 -16.17 17.01 7.38
C ILE A 265 -16.33 16.40 8.78
N GLN A 266 -15.34 16.62 9.63
CA GLN A 266 -15.32 16.22 11.04
C GLN A 266 -14.95 17.44 11.88
N ILE A 267 -15.76 17.82 12.87
CA ILE A 267 -15.47 18.90 13.82
C ILE A 267 -15.33 18.27 15.20
N PRO A 268 -14.18 18.40 15.88
CA PRO A 268 -14.03 17.91 17.25
C PRO A 268 -14.87 18.76 18.22
N ILE A 269 -15.55 18.07 19.13
CA ILE A 269 -16.49 18.71 20.03
C ILE A 269 -16.28 18.30 21.49
N GLU A 270 -16.71 19.21 22.38
CA GLU A 270 -16.91 18.98 23.82
C GLU A 270 -18.31 19.41 24.22
N GLN A 271 -18.90 18.74 25.21
CA GLN A 271 -20.16 19.21 25.80
C GLN A 271 -19.92 20.48 26.64
N ASN A 272 -20.73 21.52 26.43
CA ASN A 272 -20.81 22.63 27.35
C ASN A 272 -21.56 22.15 28.63
N TYR A 273 -20.82 22.01 29.73
CA TYR A 273 -21.42 21.80 31.05
C TYR A 273 -21.95 23.10 31.61
#